data_fbb43dee05cf93900645be994caf2696
#
_entry.id   fbb43dee05cf93900645be994caf2696
#
_cell.length_a   1.000
_cell.length_b   1.000
_cell.length_c   1.000
_cell.angle_alpha   90.00
_cell.angle_beta   90.00
_cell.angle_gamma   90.00
#
_symmetry.space_group_name_H-M   'P 1'
#
loop_
_entity.id
_entity.type
_entity.pdbx_description
1 polymer ?
#
loop_
_entity_poly.entity_id
_entity_poly.type
_entity_poly.pdbx_seq_one_letter_code
_entity_poly.pdbx_strand_id
1 'polypeptide(L)'
;MQYDHLKIEAKWQNHWSENSTFKAEIDKDKEKLYVLDMFPYPSGSGLHVGHPLGYTATDIYCRYKRLQGFNVLHPMGWDAFGLPAENAALTEKKHPESWTYQNIKTMKEQLLKMGLSLDWEREIATCHPEYYKHEQKFFIDMFKAGLAYKKEAEVNWDPVDKTVLANEQVIDGKGWRSGAVVEKKKLSQ
;
A
#
# COMPACT_ATOMS: atom_id res chain seq x y z
N MET A 1 -15.26 -0.50 -40.32
CA MET A 1 -14.11 -0.17 -39.45
C MET A 1 -13.90 -1.34 -38.51
N GLN A 2 -12.69 -1.94 -38.48
CA GLN A 2 -12.42 -3.01 -37.56
C GLN A 2 -12.24 -2.40 -36.15
N TYR A 3 -12.85 -2.98 -35.12
CA TYR A 3 -12.69 -2.57 -33.72
C TYR A 3 -11.26 -2.86 -33.26
N ASP A 4 -10.53 -1.83 -32.86
CA ASP A 4 -9.15 -1.91 -32.39
C ASP A 4 -9.12 -1.41 -30.94
N HIS A 5 -9.24 -2.35 -29.98
CA HIS A 5 -9.31 -2.06 -28.56
C HIS A 5 -8.02 -1.39 -28.06
N LEU A 6 -6.85 -1.80 -28.52
CA LEU A 6 -5.57 -1.25 -28.08
C LEU A 6 -5.45 0.25 -28.38
N LYS A 7 -5.89 0.67 -29.57
CA LYS A 7 -5.92 2.10 -29.93
C LYS A 7 -6.94 2.89 -29.12
N ILE A 8 -8.10 2.30 -28.85
CA ILE A 8 -9.16 2.94 -28.08
C ILE A 8 -8.73 3.10 -26.63
N GLU A 9 -8.19 2.06 -26.03
CA GLU A 9 -7.67 2.08 -24.65
C GLU A 9 -6.56 3.12 -24.49
N ALA A 10 -5.54 3.10 -25.36
CA ALA A 10 -4.45 4.06 -25.31
C ALA A 10 -4.95 5.51 -25.46
N LYS A 11 -5.89 5.76 -26.36
CA LYS A 11 -6.51 7.08 -26.54
C LYS A 11 -7.15 7.58 -25.25
N TRP A 12 -7.96 6.75 -24.59
CA TRP A 12 -8.69 7.18 -23.41
C TRP A 12 -7.80 7.27 -22.17
N GLN A 13 -6.84 6.37 -22.00
CA GLN A 13 -5.86 6.46 -20.91
C GLN A 13 -5.04 7.74 -21.00
N ASN A 14 -4.58 8.13 -22.20
CA ASN A 14 -3.90 9.39 -22.42
C ASN A 14 -4.82 10.58 -22.10
N HIS A 15 -6.04 10.57 -22.61
CA HIS A 15 -7.02 11.63 -22.34
C HIS A 15 -7.26 11.82 -20.83
N TRP A 16 -7.45 10.73 -20.08
CA TRP A 16 -7.67 10.81 -18.62
C TRP A 16 -6.45 11.35 -17.89
N SER A 17 -5.24 10.94 -18.31
CA SER A 17 -3.99 11.43 -17.72
C SER A 17 -3.76 12.92 -17.99
N GLU A 18 -3.90 13.35 -19.25
CA GLU A 18 -3.69 14.75 -19.66
C GLU A 18 -4.69 15.74 -19.02
N ASN A 19 -5.90 15.28 -18.77
CA ASN A 19 -6.97 16.11 -18.21
C ASN A 19 -7.20 15.89 -16.71
N SER A 20 -6.39 15.06 -16.03
CA SER A 20 -6.60 14.71 -14.61
C SER A 20 -8.07 14.35 -14.32
N THR A 21 -8.69 13.55 -15.22
CA THR A 21 -10.15 13.35 -15.28
C THR A 21 -10.76 12.82 -13.98
N PHE A 22 -9.98 12.09 -13.19
CA PHE A 22 -10.46 11.45 -11.95
C PHE A 22 -10.00 12.19 -10.68
N LYS A 23 -9.37 13.35 -10.83
CA LYS A 23 -8.99 14.19 -9.71
C LYS A 23 -10.21 14.66 -8.92
N ALA A 24 -10.17 14.51 -7.61
CA ALA A 24 -11.18 15.01 -6.71
C ALA A 24 -10.80 16.41 -6.20
N GLU A 25 -11.60 17.41 -6.51
CA GLU A 25 -11.45 18.77 -6.00
C GLU A 25 -12.44 19.02 -4.86
N ILE A 26 -12.16 20.05 -4.04
CA ILE A 26 -13.10 20.47 -3.01
C ILE A 26 -14.29 21.16 -3.69
N ASP A 27 -15.41 20.48 -3.74
CA ASP A 27 -16.67 20.98 -4.30
C ASP A 27 -17.75 20.91 -3.21
N LYS A 28 -18.27 22.06 -2.79
CA LYS A 28 -19.27 22.16 -1.71
C LYS A 28 -20.69 21.87 -2.21
N ASP A 29 -20.91 21.95 -3.51
CA ASP A 29 -22.21 21.79 -4.15
C ASP A 29 -22.51 20.35 -4.50
N LYS A 30 -21.52 19.47 -4.41
CA LYS A 30 -21.66 18.03 -4.66
C LYS A 30 -21.58 17.20 -3.41
N GLU A 31 -22.40 16.15 -3.36
CA GLU A 31 -22.31 15.14 -2.32
C GLU A 31 -20.97 14.40 -2.40
N LYS A 32 -20.26 14.33 -1.27
CA LYS A 32 -18.94 13.70 -1.18
C LYS A 32 -19.06 12.20 -1.04
N LEU A 33 -18.24 11.48 -1.77
CA LEU A 33 -18.07 10.05 -1.61
C LEU A 33 -16.58 9.70 -1.56
N TYR A 34 -16.16 9.07 -0.48
CA TYR A 34 -14.82 8.52 -0.34
C TYR A 34 -14.89 7.00 -0.50
N VAL A 35 -14.17 6.48 -1.49
CA VAL A 35 -14.06 5.05 -1.76
C VAL A 35 -12.62 4.64 -1.58
N LEU A 36 -12.39 3.75 -0.63
CA LEU A 36 -11.07 3.27 -0.25
C LEU A 36 -10.88 1.81 -0.67
N ASP A 37 -9.84 1.57 -1.43
CA ASP A 37 -9.30 0.23 -1.65
C ASP A 37 -8.16 -0.06 -0.69
N MET A 38 -7.95 -1.32 -0.38
CA MET A 38 -6.75 -1.76 0.30
C MET A 38 -5.58 -1.67 -0.68
N PHE A 39 -4.67 -0.71 -0.48
CA PHE A 39 -3.54 -0.53 -1.39
C PHE A 39 -2.47 -1.61 -1.20
N PRO A 40 -1.74 -1.95 -2.27
CA PRO A 40 -0.87 -3.12 -2.29
C PRO A 40 0.43 -2.90 -1.56
N TYR A 41 1.04 -4.02 -1.10
CA TYR A 41 2.45 -4.09 -0.74
C TYR A 41 3.30 -4.16 -2.00
N PRO A 42 4.26 -3.24 -2.23
CA PRO A 42 5.17 -3.31 -3.37
C PRO A 42 6.35 -4.27 -3.09
N SER A 43 6.07 -5.44 -2.53
CA SER A 43 7.08 -6.46 -2.19
C SER A 43 7.39 -7.42 -3.34
N GLY A 44 6.51 -7.51 -4.33
CA GLY A 44 6.67 -8.35 -5.51
C GLY A 44 6.89 -7.56 -6.80
N SER A 45 7.30 -8.25 -7.86
CA SER A 45 7.61 -7.65 -9.17
C SER A 45 6.40 -7.18 -9.97
N GLY A 46 5.20 -7.15 -9.38
CA GLY A 46 3.97 -6.71 -10.03
C GLY A 46 2.72 -7.11 -9.27
N LEU A 47 1.57 -6.76 -9.84
CA LEU A 47 0.26 -7.11 -9.30
C LEU A 47 -0.01 -8.60 -9.50
N HIS A 48 -0.66 -9.24 -8.54
CA HIS A 48 -1.24 -10.56 -8.70
C HIS A 48 -2.74 -10.46 -9.00
N VAL A 49 -3.35 -11.55 -9.49
CA VAL A 49 -4.76 -11.57 -9.94
C VAL A 49 -5.79 -11.15 -8.86
N GLY A 50 -5.43 -11.23 -7.59
CA GLY A 50 -6.30 -10.76 -6.50
C GLY A 50 -6.45 -9.24 -6.44
N HIS A 51 -5.46 -8.48 -6.87
CA HIS A 51 -5.55 -7.02 -6.91
C HIS A 51 -6.63 -6.52 -7.89
N PRO A 52 -6.62 -6.93 -9.18
CA PRO A 52 -7.66 -6.55 -10.13
C PRO A 52 -9.07 -6.89 -9.69
N LEU A 53 -9.27 -7.98 -8.95
CA LEU A 53 -10.60 -8.39 -8.49
C LEU A 53 -11.27 -7.32 -7.62
N GLY A 54 -10.56 -6.84 -6.59
CA GLY A 54 -11.07 -5.78 -5.71
C GLY A 54 -11.16 -4.44 -6.43
N TYR A 55 -10.07 -4.02 -7.07
CA TYR A 55 -9.97 -2.69 -7.70
C TYR A 55 -10.95 -2.49 -8.85
N THR A 56 -11.29 -3.54 -9.59
CA THR A 56 -12.31 -3.43 -10.65
C THR A 56 -13.71 -3.22 -10.07
N ALA A 57 -14.04 -3.89 -8.96
CA ALA A 57 -15.35 -3.73 -8.34
C ALA A 57 -15.54 -2.30 -7.81
N THR A 58 -14.56 -1.76 -7.11
CA THR A 58 -14.60 -0.39 -6.60
C THR A 58 -14.56 0.65 -7.71
N ASP A 59 -13.81 0.41 -8.79
CA ASP A 59 -13.77 1.28 -9.96
C ASP A 59 -15.13 1.40 -10.65
N ILE A 60 -15.84 0.29 -10.84
CA ILE A 60 -17.19 0.28 -11.38
C ILE A 60 -18.12 1.13 -10.50
N TYR A 61 -18.05 0.97 -9.19
CA TYR A 61 -18.85 1.74 -8.25
C TYR A 61 -18.50 3.24 -8.29
N CYS A 62 -17.22 3.58 -8.33
CA CYS A 62 -16.76 4.98 -8.45
C CYS A 62 -17.26 5.64 -9.71
N ARG A 63 -17.17 4.97 -10.86
CA ARG A 63 -17.68 5.48 -12.15
C ARG A 63 -19.17 5.69 -12.12
N TYR A 64 -19.91 4.72 -11.60
CA TYR A 64 -21.37 4.82 -11.43
C TYR A 64 -21.74 6.03 -10.57
N LYS A 65 -21.07 6.25 -9.45
CA LYS A 65 -21.34 7.39 -8.56
C LYS A 65 -20.95 8.74 -9.19
N ARG A 66 -19.87 8.81 -9.95
CA ARG A 66 -19.53 10.03 -10.71
C ARG A 66 -20.63 10.37 -11.74
N LEU A 67 -21.19 9.36 -12.41
CA LEU A 67 -22.31 9.57 -13.34
C LEU A 67 -23.58 10.05 -12.63
N GLN A 68 -23.75 9.78 -11.36
CA GLN A 68 -24.83 10.31 -10.52
C GLN A 68 -24.56 11.71 -9.97
N GLY A 69 -23.41 12.31 -10.29
CA GLY A 69 -23.07 13.67 -9.85
C GLY A 69 -22.30 13.75 -8.52
N PHE A 70 -21.93 12.63 -7.91
CA PHE A 70 -21.12 12.63 -6.69
C PHE A 70 -19.70 13.16 -6.95
N ASN A 71 -19.15 13.85 -5.94
CA ASN A 71 -17.72 14.17 -5.90
C ASN A 71 -16.97 12.99 -5.27
N VAL A 72 -16.40 12.14 -6.12
CA VAL A 72 -15.81 10.87 -5.70
C VAL A 72 -14.31 11.00 -5.52
N LEU A 73 -13.84 10.80 -4.29
CA LEU A 73 -12.43 10.60 -3.97
C LEU A 73 -12.12 9.09 -3.97
N HIS A 74 -11.32 8.67 -4.93
CA HIS A 74 -10.84 7.28 -5.07
C HIS A 74 -9.31 7.29 -5.19
N PRO A 75 -8.57 7.36 -4.07
CA PRO A 75 -7.12 7.42 -4.07
C PRO A 75 -6.48 6.04 -4.22
N MET A 76 -5.19 6.05 -4.53
CA MET A 76 -4.32 4.88 -4.52
C MET A 76 -3.01 5.21 -3.80
N GLY A 77 -2.37 4.21 -3.26
CA GLY A 77 -1.09 4.33 -2.58
C GLY A 77 -0.36 3.00 -2.45
N TRP A 78 0.70 3.01 -1.64
CA TRP A 78 1.61 1.88 -1.50
C TRP A 78 1.89 1.64 -0.02
N ASP A 79 1.57 0.43 0.46
CA ASP A 79 1.97 -0.01 1.79
C ASP A 79 3.42 -0.50 1.70
N ALA A 80 4.34 0.44 1.76
CA ALA A 80 5.73 0.29 1.34
C ALA A 80 6.71 0.26 2.52
N PHE A 81 6.22 0.12 3.76
CA PHE A 81 7.02 0.14 4.97
C PHE A 81 7.01 -1.23 5.67
N GLY A 82 8.15 -1.61 6.26
CA GLY A 82 8.25 -2.77 7.13
C GLY A 82 8.74 -4.06 6.48
N LEU A 83 8.63 -5.15 7.24
CA LEU A 83 9.24 -6.45 6.95
C LEU A 83 8.93 -7.06 5.57
N PRO A 84 7.72 -6.94 5.00
CA PRO A 84 7.47 -7.52 3.68
C PRO A 84 8.39 -6.98 2.58
N ALA A 85 8.60 -5.67 2.55
CA ALA A 85 9.50 -5.03 1.59
C ALA A 85 10.97 -5.37 1.85
N GLU A 86 11.39 -5.32 3.12
CA GLU A 86 12.76 -5.63 3.54
C GLU A 86 13.14 -7.07 3.25
N ASN A 87 12.25 -8.02 3.56
CA ASN A 87 12.49 -9.44 3.33
C ASN A 87 12.56 -9.78 1.83
N ALA A 88 11.69 -9.19 1.03
CA ALA A 88 11.72 -9.36 -0.43
C ALA A 88 13.03 -8.82 -0.99
N ALA A 89 13.48 -7.65 -0.55
CA ALA A 89 14.76 -7.06 -0.97
C ALA A 89 15.96 -7.92 -0.57
N LEU A 90 15.96 -8.50 0.64
CA LEU A 90 17.00 -9.43 1.09
C LEU A 90 17.05 -10.69 0.21
N THR A 91 15.90 -11.27 -0.09
CA THR A 91 15.81 -12.45 -0.98
C THR A 91 16.37 -12.15 -2.37
N GLU A 92 16.06 -10.97 -2.90
CA GLU A 92 16.52 -10.51 -4.21
C GLU A 92 17.96 -9.92 -4.17
N LYS A 93 18.60 -9.88 -3.01
CA LYS A 93 19.92 -9.28 -2.79
C LYS A 93 20.02 -7.85 -3.28
N LYS A 94 18.99 -7.06 -3.06
CA LYS A 94 18.87 -5.66 -3.46
C LYS A 94 18.69 -4.75 -2.24
N HIS A 95 18.98 -3.47 -2.40
CA HIS A 95 18.67 -2.49 -1.38
C HIS A 95 17.14 -2.31 -1.25
N PRO A 96 16.55 -2.32 -0.05
CA PRO A 96 15.09 -2.22 0.14
C PRO A 96 14.47 -1.02 -0.57
N GLU A 97 15.08 0.15 -0.48
CA GLU A 97 14.58 1.37 -1.13
C GLU A 97 14.47 1.21 -2.65
N SER A 98 15.57 0.83 -3.31
CA SER A 98 15.59 0.69 -4.77
C SER A 98 14.63 -0.39 -5.26
N TRP A 99 14.53 -1.51 -4.53
CA TRP A 99 13.59 -2.59 -4.81
C TRP A 99 12.15 -2.11 -4.70
N THR A 100 11.81 -1.43 -3.60
CA THR A 100 10.47 -0.93 -3.33
C THR A 100 10.01 0.07 -4.38
N TYR A 101 10.83 1.08 -4.69
CA TYR A 101 10.46 2.07 -5.71
C TYR A 101 10.36 1.49 -7.12
N GLN A 102 11.20 0.51 -7.46
CA GLN A 102 11.08 -0.19 -8.74
C GLN A 102 9.75 -0.97 -8.83
N ASN A 103 9.34 -1.61 -7.74
CA ASN A 103 8.06 -2.33 -7.70
C ASN A 103 6.86 -1.39 -7.74
N ILE A 104 6.90 -0.27 -7.01
CA ILE A 104 5.88 0.79 -7.10
C ILE A 104 5.72 1.24 -8.54
N LYS A 105 6.81 1.55 -9.23
CA LYS A 105 6.78 1.96 -10.63
C LYS A 105 6.10 0.92 -11.52
N THR A 106 6.51 -0.34 -11.39
CA THR A 106 5.96 -1.44 -12.19
C THR A 106 4.47 -1.64 -11.93
N MET A 107 4.06 -1.67 -10.66
CA MET A 107 2.65 -1.84 -10.28
C MET A 107 1.79 -0.64 -10.72
N LYS A 108 2.32 0.58 -10.62
CA LYS A 108 1.63 1.79 -11.09
C LYS A 108 1.39 1.73 -12.60
N GLU A 109 2.38 1.34 -13.38
CA GLU A 109 2.25 1.15 -14.82
C GLU A 109 1.18 0.09 -15.16
N GLN A 110 1.09 -0.98 -14.38
CA GLN A 110 0.06 -2.00 -14.55
C GLN A 110 -1.35 -1.47 -14.23
N LEU A 111 -1.50 -0.73 -13.11
CA LEU A 111 -2.78 -0.11 -12.74
C LEU A 111 -3.24 0.94 -13.77
N LEU A 112 -2.30 1.74 -14.30
CA LEU A 112 -2.60 2.70 -15.37
C LEU A 112 -3.09 2.00 -16.64
N LYS A 113 -2.48 0.86 -17.02
CA LYS A 113 -2.92 0.05 -18.17
C LYS A 113 -4.30 -0.57 -17.97
N MET A 114 -4.70 -0.83 -16.73
CA MET A 114 -6.07 -1.28 -16.44
C MET A 114 -7.10 -0.17 -16.63
N GLY A 115 -6.67 1.09 -16.70
CA GLY A 115 -7.54 2.23 -16.94
C GLY A 115 -8.47 2.55 -15.77
N LEU A 116 -8.08 2.24 -14.53
CA LEU A 116 -8.87 2.51 -13.33
C LEU A 116 -9.03 4.02 -13.09
N SER A 117 -10.19 4.41 -12.54
CA SER A 117 -10.54 5.81 -12.26
C SER A 117 -9.98 6.30 -10.92
N LEU A 118 -8.67 6.16 -10.74
CA LEU A 118 -7.95 6.53 -9.54
C LEU A 118 -7.48 7.99 -9.59
N ASP A 119 -7.51 8.66 -8.44
CA ASP A 119 -6.94 9.99 -8.25
C ASP A 119 -5.45 9.90 -7.93
N TRP A 120 -4.62 9.91 -8.96
CA TRP A 120 -3.16 9.81 -8.84
C TRP A 120 -2.47 11.03 -8.23
N GLU A 121 -3.15 12.18 -8.15
CA GLU A 121 -2.59 13.34 -7.46
C GLU A 121 -2.59 13.18 -5.94
N ARG A 122 -3.33 12.20 -5.43
CA ARG A 122 -3.36 11.81 -4.02
C ARG A 122 -2.62 10.52 -3.73
N GLU A 123 -1.72 10.13 -4.64
CA GLU A 123 -0.85 8.99 -4.44
C GLU A 123 0.07 9.21 -3.24
N ILE A 124 0.17 8.21 -2.39
CA ILE A 124 1.10 8.17 -1.26
C ILE A 124 1.88 6.86 -1.21
N ALA A 125 3.04 6.88 -0.56
CA ALA A 125 3.71 5.67 -0.11
C ALA A 125 4.02 5.81 1.38
N THR A 126 3.72 4.79 2.17
CA THR A 126 3.92 4.83 3.63
C THR A 126 5.38 5.01 4.03
N CYS A 127 6.33 4.66 3.16
CA CYS A 127 7.77 4.88 3.35
C CYS A 127 8.24 6.31 3.03
N HIS A 128 7.38 7.18 2.52
CA HIS A 128 7.77 8.57 2.27
C HIS A 128 7.90 9.35 3.59
N PRO A 129 9.00 10.11 3.80
CA PRO A 129 9.17 10.94 4.99
C PRO A 129 8.00 11.90 5.24
N GLU A 130 7.42 12.46 4.17
CA GLU A 130 6.26 13.34 4.24
C GLU A 130 5.01 12.64 4.80
N TYR A 131 4.92 11.33 4.68
CA TYR A 131 3.85 10.53 5.26
C TYR A 131 4.17 10.15 6.72
N TYR A 132 5.26 9.42 6.97
CA TYR A 132 5.53 8.86 8.29
C TYR A 132 5.95 9.90 9.36
N LYS A 133 6.35 11.12 8.98
CA LYS A 133 6.59 12.18 9.95
C LYS A 133 5.38 12.45 10.85
N HIS A 134 4.16 12.25 10.34
CA HIS A 134 2.95 12.43 11.11
C HIS A 134 2.76 11.31 12.13
N GLU A 135 3.11 10.09 11.81
CA GLU A 135 3.12 8.96 12.75
C GLU A 135 4.16 9.16 13.84
N GLN A 136 5.36 9.60 13.48
CA GLN A 136 6.41 9.95 14.45
C GLN A 136 5.95 11.05 15.40
N LYS A 137 5.27 12.09 14.88
CA LYS A 137 4.70 13.16 15.70
C LYS A 137 3.66 12.60 16.67
N PHE A 138 2.76 11.76 16.21
CA PHE A 138 1.74 11.12 17.01
C PHE A 138 2.35 10.26 18.13
N PHE A 139 3.37 9.47 17.80
CA PHE A 139 4.12 8.69 18.80
C PHE A 139 4.75 9.57 19.88
N ILE A 140 5.38 10.69 19.49
CA ILE A 140 5.97 11.65 20.44
C ILE A 140 4.90 12.22 21.36
N ASP A 141 3.72 12.54 20.86
CA ASP A 141 2.62 13.06 21.66
C ASP A 141 2.11 12.02 22.66
N MET A 142 1.98 10.75 22.25
CA MET A 142 1.65 9.65 23.17
C MET A 142 2.72 9.45 24.24
N PHE A 143 4.00 9.52 23.87
CA PHE A 143 5.11 9.42 24.82
C PHE A 143 5.08 10.54 25.84
N LYS A 144 4.88 11.79 25.41
CA LYS A 144 4.75 12.96 26.32
C LYS A 144 3.53 12.87 27.23
N ALA A 145 2.46 12.22 26.77
CA ALA A 145 1.26 12.00 27.58
C ALA A 145 1.38 10.80 28.54
N GLY A 146 2.53 10.08 28.56
CA GLY A 146 2.75 8.90 29.37
C GLY A 146 2.00 7.64 28.90
N LEU A 147 1.44 7.67 27.69
CA LEU A 147 0.73 6.53 27.10
C LEU A 147 1.67 5.51 26.45
N ALA A 148 2.83 5.95 25.99
CA ALA A 148 3.91 5.10 25.50
C ALA A 148 5.11 5.20 26.46
N TYR A 149 5.70 4.06 26.76
CA TYR A 149 6.86 3.98 27.66
C TYR A 149 7.74 2.81 27.27
N LYS A 150 9.04 2.90 27.61
CA LYS A 150 10.01 1.86 27.34
C LYS A 150 10.06 0.85 28.48
N LYS A 151 9.95 -0.44 28.14
CA LYS A 151 9.97 -1.53 29.11
C LYS A 151 10.70 -2.74 28.53
N GLU A 152 11.40 -3.49 29.38
CA GLU A 152 11.86 -4.83 29.02
C GLU A 152 10.67 -5.80 29.04
N ALA A 153 10.46 -6.47 27.94
CA ALA A 153 9.43 -7.48 27.78
C ALA A 153 10.01 -8.76 27.18
N GLU A 154 9.39 -9.89 27.52
CA GLU A 154 9.72 -11.16 26.91
C GLU A 154 9.05 -11.24 25.54
N VAL A 155 9.85 -11.52 24.52
CA VAL A 155 9.41 -11.58 23.12
C VAL A 155 9.74 -12.93 22.50
N ASN A 156 9.05 -13.27 21.42
CA ASN A 156 9.37 -14.40 20.58
C ASN A 156 10.48 -13.99 19.60
N TRP A 157 11.67 -14.54 19.78
CA TRP A 157 12.82 -14.27 18.95
C TRP A 157 13.07 -15.39 17.95
N ASP A 158 13.12 -15.05 16.67
CA ASP A 158 13.54 -15.96 15.61
C ASP A 158 15.05 -15.81 15.39
N PRO A 159 15.86 -16.85 15.70
CA PRO A 159 17.31 -16.76 15.60
C PRO A 159 17.83 -16.80 14.16
N VAL A 160 17.04 -17.30 13.20
CA VAL A 160 17.39 -17.37 11.78
C VAL A 160 17.08 -16.06 11.09
N ASP A 161 15.86 -15.56 11.24
CA ASP A 161 15.43 -14.29 10.66
C ASP A 161 15.91 -13.08 11.46
N LYS A 162 16.48 -13.31 12.68
CA LYS A 162 16.98 -12.27 13.58
C LYS A 162 15.96 -11.17 13.86
N THR A 163 14.72 -11.58 14.10
CA THR A 163 13.59 -10.66 14.29
C THR A 163 12.69 -11.12 15.43
N VAL A 164 11.90 -10.18 15.95
CA VAL A 164 10.82 -10.45 16.90
C VAL A 164 9.58 -10.86 16.14
N LEU A 165 8.93 -11.92 16.60
CA LEU A 165 7.69 -12.43 16.04
C LEU A 165 6.51 -12.14 16.96
N ALA A 166 5.39 -11.71 16.38
CA ALA A 166 4.10 -11.69 17.06
C ALA A 166 3.64 -13.12 17.41
N ASN A 167 2.72 -13.25 18.34
CA ASN A 167 2.25 -14.58 18.74
C ASN A 167 1.64 -15.36 17.58
N GLU A 168 0.94 -14.68 16.70
CA GLU A 168 0.28 -15.24 15.50
C GLU A 168 1.29 -15.74 14.45
N GLN A 169 2.54 -15.31 14.58
CA GLN A 169 3.65 -15.71 13.69
C GLN A 169 4.44 -16.90 14.25
N VAL A 170 4.02 -17.44 15.39
CA VAL A 170 4.62 -18.63 16.00
C VAL A 170 3.65 -19.79 15.88
N ILE A 171 4.01 -20.79 15.07
CA ILE A 171 3.21 -22.00 14.83
C ILE A 171 3.97 -23.19 15.37
N ASP A 172 3.37 -23.92 16.32
CA ASP A 172 3.97 -25.08 16.98
C ASP A 172 5.37 -24.80 17.55
N GLY A 173 5.56 -23.61 18.15
CA GLY A 173 6.83 -23.17 18.71
C GLY A 173 7.91 -22.79 17.69
N LYS A 174 7.54 -22.66 16.43
CA LYS A 174 8.46 -22.31 15.33
C LYS A 174 8.01 -21.02 14.63
N GLY A 175 8.99 -20.27 14.11
CA GLY A 175 8.71 -19.13 13.26
C GLY A 175 7.98 -19.54 11.99
N TRP A 176 6.87 -18.89 11.69
CA TRP A 176 5.97 -19.24 10.58
C TRP A 176 6.66 -19.25 9.20
N ARG A 177 7.74 -18.52 9.07
CA ARG A 177 8.50 -18.37 7.82
C ARG A 177 9.80 -19.15 7.81
N SER A 178 10.63 -18.99 8.85
CA SER A 178 11.93 -19.64 8.94
C SER A 178 11.85 -21.13 9.28
N GLY A 179 10.77 -21.54 9.97
CA GLY A 179 10.65 -22.88 10.56
C GLY A 179 11.58 -23.13 11.75
N ALA A 180 12.36 -22.12 12.16
CA ALA A 180 13.26 -22.22 13.30
C ALA A 180 12.48 -22.25 14.62
N VAL A 181 13.00 -22.97 15.61
CA VAL A 181 12.47 -22.95 16.98
C VAL A 181 12.64 -21.54 17.55
N VAL A 182 11.54 -20.98 18.03
CA VAL A 182 11.50 -19.63 18.59
C VAL A 182 12.08 -19.62 20.00
N GLU A 183 12.92 -18.65 20.29
CA GLU A 183 13.51 -18.42 21.60
C GLU A 183 12.72 -17.33 22.35
N LYS A 184 12.55 -17.51 23.68
CA LYS A 184 12.07 -16.42 24.52
C LYS A 184 13.26 -15.54 24.91
N LYS A 185 13.17 -14.25 24.53
CA LYS A 185 14.26 -13.30 24.79
C LYS A 185 13.72 -12.02 25.41
N LYS A 186 14.40 -11.49 26.41
CA LYS A 186 14.05 -10.18 26.96
C LYS A 186 14.67 -9.10 26.11
N LEU A 187 13.85 -8.24 25.56
CA LEU A 187 14.25 -7.07 24.78
C LEU A 187 13.54 -5.83 25.31
N SER A 188 14.22 -4.72 25.17
CA SER A 188 13.65 -3.42 25.49
C SER A 188 12.76 -2.93 24.34
N GLN A 189 11.52 -2.72 24.65
CA GLN A 189 10.50 -2.26 23.72
C GLN A 189 9.79 -1.02 24.25
#